data_3051e3355717f87c87b7aee0372bf8aa
#
_entry.id   3051e3355717f87c87b7aee0372bf8aa
#
_cell.length_a   1.000
_cell.length_b   1.000
_cell.length_c   1.000
_cell.angle_alpha   90.00
_cell.angle_beta   90.00
_cell.angle_gamma   90.00
#
_symmetry.space_group_name_H-M   'P 1'
#
loop_
_entity.id
_entity.type
_entity.pdbx_description
1 polymer ?
#
loop_
_entity_poly.entity_id
_entity_poly.type
_entity_poly.pdbx_seq_one_letter_code
_entity_poly.pdbx_strand_id
1 'polypeptide(L)'
;MSEVVAFRRLNSVDVDATLRVGVAFILLVGVALAIALLPLTWAAALIVGSIVLVIVLVHPQVALYLLIFAVPFGSVRELDVGGITVGAAEGLIALVFGAWLARMIAARRVRPRWPPLTLPLLLFIGVILLTLPGALSIKFAAKEIIKWVEVLAIYLFVANALTRRQAMVAVIALLGAGVGQALLGAYQFFRQVGPEHFVLFGRFMRAYGSFEQPNPYAGYLGMVLPVGICLLMWVAASRGGGSRWQRVFLLGLLAAVGVLTAAMGMSWSRGAWLGFAAALVTVNVVRSRQTAVLFTVLLSVALLVLALGGLALLPEALIQRFTDFLPFIGVGDVRAVQVTDANYAVIERLAHWQAALDMWTDRPWLGVGIGNYAVVYPAYSLPKWHDPLGHAHNYYLNIAAEAGLVGLAAYLLLWGAAFWQAWRAIRSSTGVWQAVAVGVFGVLTHLVVHNFFDNLWVHNMYVHVAILLGLLAVARSQQSTDNEVYIGSQNSHSSAR
;
A
#
# COMPACT_ATOMS: atom_id res chain seq x y z
N MET A 1 -6.23 25.39 -65.57
CA MET A 1 -6.05 24.42 -64.45
C MET A 1 -5.26 24.98 -63.24
N SER A 2 -4.68 26.14 -63.29
CA SER A 2 -3.91 26.78 -62.19
C SER A 2 -4.74 27.60 -61.22
N GLU A 3 -5.90 28.11 -61.59
CA GLU A 3 -6.73 28.96 -60.70
C GLU A 3 -7.62 28.16 -59.70
N VAL A 4 -7.99 26.92 -60.05
CA VAL A 4 -8.84 26.10 -59.18
C VAL A 4 -8.05 25.53 -57.99
N VAL A 5 -6.73 25.43 -58.07
CA VAL A 5 -5.85 24.96 -56.97
C VAL A 5 -5.59 26.06 -55.93
N ALA A 6 -5.59 27.35 -56.37
CA ALA A 6 -5.40 28.48 -55.48
C ALA A 6 -6.62 28.74 -54.58
N PHE A 7 -7.85 28.51 -55.07
CA PHE A 7 -9.08 28.73 -54.27
C PHE A 7 -9.30 27.64 -53.19
N ARG A 8 -8.70 26.46 -53.33
CA ARG A 8 -8.79 25.40 -52.28
C ARG A 8 -7.86 25.58 -51.09
N ARG A 9 -6.84 26.43 -51.20
CA ARG A 9 -5.93 26.74 -50.06
C ARG A 9 -6.42 27.87 -49.16
N LEU A 10 -7.41 28.69 -49.56
CA LEU A 10 -7.95 29.75 -48.76
C LEU A 10 -9.12 29.37 -47.84
N ASN A 11 -9.68 28.16 -48.00
CA ASN A 11 -10.83 27.68 -47.19
C ASN A 11 -10.53 26.49 -46.26
N SER A 12 -9.29 26.10 -46.07
CA SER A 12 -8.96 25.22 -44.95
C SER A 12 -8.75 26.11 -43.71
N VAL A 13 -9.85 26.59 -43.14
CA VAL A 13 -9.83 26.99 -41.73
C VAL A 13 -9.25 25.79 -41.00
N ASP A 14 -8.10 26.00 -40.37
CA ASP A 14 -7.48 24.98 -39.57
C ASP A 14 -8.43 24.67 -38.40
N VAL A 15 -9.32 23.68 -38.62
CA VAL A 15 -10.39 23.30 -37.69
C VAL A 15 -9.76 22.98 -36.31
N ASP A 16 -8.55 22.45 -36.30
CA ASP A 16 -7.79 22.21 -35.08
C ASP A 16 -7.37 23.52 -34.40
N ALA A 17 -6.93 24.52 -35.12
CA ALA A 17 -6.57 25.84 -34.57
C ALA A 17 -7.80 26.58 -34.05
N THR A 18 -8.90 26.56 -34.77
CA THR A 18 -10.17 27.17 -34.35
C THR A 18 -10.73 26.49 -33.11
N LEU A 19 -10.68 25.17 -33.04
CA LEU A 19 -11.10 24.40 -31.86
C LEU A 19 -10.24 24.73 -30.63
N ARG A 20 -8.92 24.81 -30.79
CA ARG A 20 -7.99 25.21 -29.70
C ARG A 20 -8.27 26.61 -29.18
N VAL A 21 -8.50 27.58 -30.07
CA VAL A 21 -8.83 28.94 -29.68
C VAL A 21 -10.19 29.00 -28.98
N GLY A 22 -11.20 28.26 -29.47
CA GLY A 22 -12.51 28.17 -28.83
C GLY A 22 -12.45 27.57 -27.44
N VAL A 23 -11.72 26.46 -27.25
CA VAL A 23 -11.50 25.83 -25.95
C VAL A 23 -10.75 26.79 -25.00
N ALA A 24 -9.69 27.47 -25.47
CA ALA A 24 -8.96 28.42 -24.65
C ALA A 24 -9.83 29.59 -24.21
N PHE A 25 -10.69 30.11 -25.09
CA PHE A 25 -11.64 31.16 -24.75
C PHE A 25 -12.67 30.73 -23.71
N ILE A 26 -13.26 29.54 -23.85
CA ILE A 26 -14.21 28.98 -22.88
C ILE A 26 -13.54 28.80 -21.50
N LEU A 27 -12.30 28.31 -21.47
CA LEU A 27 -11.54 28.18 -20.24
C LEU A 27 -11.25 29.52 -19.57
N LEU A 28 -10.86 30.53 -20.34
CA LEU A 28 -10.62 31.91 -19.85
C LEU A 28 -11.90 32.53 -19.26
N VAL A 29 -13.03 32.41 -19.97
CA VAL A 29 -14.33 32.89 -19.49
C VAL A 29 -14.75 32.13 -18.22
N GLY A 30 -14.57 30.80 -18.17
CA GLY A 30 -14.85 30.00 -16.99
C GLY A 30 -14.04 30.43 -15.77
N VAL A 31 -12.74 30.68 -15.95
CA VAL A 31 -11.84 31.20 -14.89
C VAL A 31 -12.28 32.59 -14.43
N ALA A 32 -12.59 33.50 -15.37
CA ALA A 32 -13.05 34.85 -15.05
C ALA A 32 -14.38 34.84 -14.26
N LEU A 33 -15.33 34.01 -14.67
CA LEU A 33 -16.59 33.80 -13.94
C LEU A 33 -16.39 33.21 -12.56
N ALA A 34 -15.49 32.22 -12.42
CA ALA A 34 -15.17 31.60 -11.13
C ALA A 34 -14.60 32.65 -10.15
N ILE A 35 -13.68 33.53 -10.63
CA ILE A 35 -13.12 34.62 -9.80
C ILE A 35 -14.18 35.64 -9.42
N ALA A 36 -15.09 35.96 -10.34
CA ALA A 36 -16.10 37.00 -10.15
C ALA A 36 -17.28 36.59 -9.27
N LEU A 37 -17.69 35.31 -9.33
CA LEU A 37 -18.95 34.82 -8.73
C LEU A 37 -18.76 33.94 -7.50
N LEU A 38 -17.57 33.32 -7.29
CA LEU A 38 -17.33 32.40 -6.19
C LEU A 38 -16.48 33.05 -5.07
N PRO A 39 -16.66 32.63 -3.82
CA PRO A 39 -15.71 32.93 -2.76
C PRO A 39 -14.29 32.53 -3.19
N LEU A 40 -13.29 33.33 -2.82
CA LEU A 40 -11.90 33.16 -3.26
C LEU A 40 -11.37 31.73 -3.07
N THR A 41 -11.75 31.06 -1.98
CA THR A 41 -11.36 29.67 -1.70
C THR A 41 -11.92 28.69 -2.73
N TRP A 42 -13.19 28.85 -3.15
CA TRP A 42 -13.82 28.00 -4.15
C TRP A 42 -13.31 28.29 -5.56
N ALA A 43 -13.10 29.58 -5.89
CA ALA A 43 -12.50 29.98 -7.15
C ALA A 43 -11.09 29.38 -7.30
N ALA A 44 -10.25 29.52 -6.26
CA ALA A 44 -8.91 28.94 -6.24
C ALA A 44 -8.94 27.40 -6.36
N ALA A 45 -9.84 26.72 -5.63
CA ALA A 45 -9.99 25.27 -5.71
C ALA A 45 -10.40 24.81 -7.11
N LEU A 46 -11.31 25.51 -7.77
CA LEU A 46 -11.78 25.20 -9.13
C LEU A 46 -10.66 25.41 -10.16
N ILE A 47 -9.90 26.49 -10.06
CA ILE A 47 -8.79 26.79 -10.96
C ILE A 47 -7.68 25.75 -10.79
N VAL A 48 -7.23 25.52 -9.55
CA VAL A 48 -6.18 24.55 -9.25
C VAL A 48 -6.64 23.12 -9.64
N GLY A 49 -7.88 22.76 -9.32
CA GLY A 49 -8.47 21.48 -9.69
C GLY A 49 -8.52 21.28 -11.20
N SER A 50 -8.90 22.31 -11.97
CA SER A 50 -8.92 22.26 -13.43
C SER A 50 -7.50 22.10 -14.02
N ILE A 51 -6.52 22.80 -13.47
CA ILE A 51 -5.11 22.67 -13.89
C ILE A 51 -4.61 21.24 -13.60
N VAL A 52 -4.86 20.73 -12.39
CA VAL A 52 -4.49 19.36 -12.00
C VAL A 52 -5.17 18.34 -12.91
N LEU A 53 -6.46 18.53 -13.21
CA LEU A 53 -7.20 17.63 -14.11
C LEU A 53 -6.57 17.59 -15.51
N VAL A 54 -6.25 18.74 -16.09
CA VAL A 54 -5.58 18.81 -17.40
C VAL A 54 -4.22 18.13 -17.36
N ILE A 55 -3.41 18.39 -16.32
CA ILE A 55 -2.11 17.73 -16.14
C ILE A 55 -2.28 16.21 -16.04
N VAL A 56 -3.25 15.73 -15.30
CA VAL A 56 -3.50 14.29 -15.12
C VAL A 56 -4.00 13.63 -16.42
N LEU A 57 -4.87 14.28 -17.18
CA LEU A 57 -5.32 13.76 -18.48
C LEU A 57 -4.14 13.61 -19.46
N VAL A 58 -3.19 14.54 -19.42
CA VAL A 58 -1.95 14.47 -20.22
C VAL A 58 -0.91 13.52 -19.60
N HIS A 59 -0.82 13.46 -18.27
CA HIS A 59 0.17 12.72 -17.51
C HIS A 59 -0.46 11.92 -16.35
N PRO A 60 -1.14 10.78 -16.61
CA PRO A 60 -1.86 10.03 -15.58
C PRO A 60 -1.00 9.62 -14.37
N GLN A 61 0.32 9.47 -14.57
CA GLN A 61 1.25 9.18 -13.47
C GLN A 61 1.29 10.28 -12.39
N VAL A 62 0.89 11.53 -12.71
CA VAL A 62 0.83 12.62 -11.72
C VAL A 62 -0.27 12.33 -10.70
N ALA A 63 -1.43 11.84 -11.14
CA ALA A 63 -2.49 11.43 -10.21
C ALA A 63 -2.03 10.27 -9.30
N LEU A 64 -1.22 9.31 -9.82
CA LEU A 64 -0.63 8.27 -8.98
C LEU A 64 0.31 8.86 -7.90
N TYR A 65 1.13 9.86 -8.25
CA TYR A 65 2.00 10.50 -7.26
C TYR A 65 1.19 11.26 -6.19
N LEU A 66 0.14 11.97 -6.60
CA LEU A 66 -0.79 12.59 -5.66
C LEU A 66 -1.50 11.56 -4.78
N LEU A 67 -1.92 10.43 -5.36
CA LEU A 67 -2.56 9.33 -4.65
C LEU A 67 -1.63 8.72 -3.58
N ILE A 68 -0.33 8.60 -3.85
CA ILE A 68 0.66 8.13 -2.87
C ILE A 68 0.65 9.00 -1.59
N PHE A 69 0.48 10.30 -1.72
CA PHE A 69 0.35 11.19 -0.56
C PHE A 69 -1.10 11.23 -0.02
N ALA A 70 -2.10 11.12 -0.88
CA ALA A 70 -3.50 11.14 -0.46
C ALA A 70 -3.84 9.95 0.46
N VAL A 71 -3.28 8.76 0.21
CA VAL A 71 -3.51 7.58 1.07
C VAL A 71 -3.20 7.87 2.55
N PRO A 72 -1.99 8.27 2.95
CA PRO A 72 -1.70 8.50 4.36
C PRO A 72 -2.18 9.85 4.90
N PHE A 73 -2.51 10.83 4.07
CA PHE A 73 -2.93 12.16 4.52
C PHE A 73 -4.40 12.50 4.18
N GLY A 74 -5.09 11.63 3.44
CA GLY A 74 -6.43 11.89 2.90
C GLY A 74 -7.60 11.58 3.84
N SER A 75 -7.37 10.91 4.96
CA SER A 75 -8.40 10.59 5.97
C SER A 75 -8.97 11.82 6.68
N VAL A 76 -8.44 13.03 6.40
CA VAL A 76 -8.82 14.27 7.07
C VAL A 76 -10.17 14.83 6.63
N ARG A 77 -10.68 14.49 5.43
CA ARG A 77 -12.00 14.90 4.92
C ARG A 77 -12.58 13.86 3.98
N GLU A 78 -13.67 13.26 4.39
CA GLU A 78 -14.49 12.37 3.57
C GLU A 78 -15.82 13.06 3.24
N LEU A 79 -16.32 12.88 2.02
CA LEU A 79 -17.63 13.35 1.56
C LEU A 79 -18.60 12.16 1.59
N ASP A 80 -19.74 12.33 2.21
CA ASP A 80 -20.81 11.34 2.11
C ASP A 80 -21.65 11.61 0.85
N VAL A 81 -21.60 10.66 -0.08
CA VAL A 81 -22.40 10.70 -1.31
C VAL A 81 -23.38 9.52 -1.28
N GLY A 82 -24.59 9.77 -0.84
CA GLY A 82 -25.64 8.75 -0.77
C GLY A 82 -25.35 7.61 0.22
N GLY A 83 -24.71 7.93 1.34
CA GLY A 83 -24.30 6.98 2.38
C GLY A 83 -23.04 6.17 2.05
N ILE A 84 -22.31 6.56 1.00
CA ILE A 84 -20.97 6.04 0.68
C ILE A 84 -19.98 7.17 0.93
N THR A 85 -19.05 6.95 1.84
CA THR A 85 -17.95 7.88 2.09
C THR A 85 -16.95 7.81 0.93
N VAL A 86 -16.74 8.92 0.24
CA VAL A 86 -15.77 9.05 -0.85
C VAL A 86 -14.72 10.06 -0.41
N GLY A 87 -13.48 9.61 -0.28
CA GLY A 87 -12.34 10.46 0.04
C GLY A 87 -11.57 10.92 -1.21
N ALA A 88 -10.51 11.67 -0.97
CA ALA A 88 -9.63 12.12 -2.04
C ALA A 88 -8.94 10.95 -2.76
N ALA A 89 -8.69 9.84 -2.07
CA ALA A 89 -8.03 8.67 -2.64
C ALA A 89 -8.89 8.00 -3.71
N GLU A 90 -10.18 7.74 -3.44
CA GLU A 90 -11.12 7.12 -4.37
C GLU A 90 -11.30 7.99 -5.63
N GLY A 91 -11.40 9.32 -5.46
CA GLY A 91 -11.45 10.26 -6.58
C GLY A 91 -10.17 10.21 -7.45
N LEU A 92 -9.01 10.14 -6.83
CA LEU A 92 -7.74 10.02 -7.55
C LEU A 92 -7.57 8.66 -8.21
N ILE A 93 -8.03 7.56 -7.62
CA ILE A 93 -8.03 6.22 -8.24
C ILE A 93 -8.87 6.24 -9.51
N ALA A 94 -10.10 6.76 -9.43
CA ALA A 94 -10.98 6.89 -10.58
C ALA A 94 -10.34 7.78 -11.68
N LEU A 95 -9.65 8.85 -11.29
CA LEU A 95 -8.96 9.75 -12.21
C LEU A 95 -7.74 9.09 -12.87
N VAL A 96 -6.92 8.34 -12.12
CA VAL A 96 -5.78 7.57 -12.67
C VAL A 96 -6.26 6.60 -13.73
N PHE A 97 -7.25 5.80 -13.39
CA PHE A 97 -7.73 4.75 -14.28
C PHE A 97 -8.50 5.33 -15.47
N GLY A 98 -9.37 6.31 -15.24
CA GLY A 98 -10.13 6.99 -16.28
C GLY A 98 -9.23 7.71 -17.30
N ALA A 99 -8.22 8.45 -16.83
CA ALA A 99 -7.26 9.13 -17.69
C ALA A 99 -6.42 8.13 -18.50
N TRP A 100 -6.00 7.02 -17.88
CA TRP A 100 -5.26 5.97 -18.57
C TRP A 100 -6.11 5.30 -19.65
N LEU A 101 -7.36 4.94 -19.35
CA LEU A 101 -8.30 4.35 -20.29
C LEU A 101 -8.60 5.31 -21.45
N ALA A 102 -8.86 6.59 -21.16
CA ALA A 102 -9.10 7.61 -22.17
C ALA A 102 -7.91 7.73 -23.14
N ARG A 103 -6.69 7.67 -22.63
CA ARG A 103 -5.48 7.70 -23.49
C ARG A 103 -5.34 6.44 -24.35
N MET A 104 -5.67 5.26 -23.82
CA MET A 104 -5.66 4.03 -24.63
C MET A 104 -6.69 4.09 -25.76
N ILE A 105 -7.87 4.61 -25.48
CA ILE A 105 -8.94 4.82 -26.47
C ILE A 105 -8.49 5.86 -27.52
N ALA A 106 -7.99 7.01 -27.11
CA ALA A 106 -7.51 8.07 -27.99
C ALA A 106 -6.37 7.59 -28.91
N ALA A 107 -5.47 6.75 -28.36
CA ALA A 107 -4.37 6.15 -29.15
C ALA A 107 -4.83 4.98 -30.03
N ARG A 108 -6.10 4.59 -30.00
CA ARG A 108 -6.67 3.40 -30.69
C ARG A 108 -5.88 2.10 -30.41
N ARG A 109 -5.26 1.99 -29.25
CA ARG A 109 -4.43 0.86 -28.80
C ARG A 109 -4.88 0.38 -27.42
N VAL A 110 -6.08 -0.18 -27.33
CA VAL A 110 -6.58 -0.82 -26.11
C VAL A 110 -6.06 -2.26 -26.04
N ARG A 111 -4.79 -2.42 -25.71
CA ARG A 111 -4.14 -3.74 -25.51
C ARG A 111 -3.27 -3.71 -24.25
N PRO A 112 -3.86 -3.74 -23.06
CA PRO A 112 -3.07 -3.83 -21.83
C PRO A 112 -2.33 -5.18 -21.81
N ARG A 113 -1.09 -5.17 -21.34
CA ARG A 113 -0.40 -6.40 -20.98
C ARG A 113 -1.06 -6.97 -19.72
N TRP A 114 -1.09 -8.29 -19.63
CA TRP A 114 -1.60 -9.00 -18.47
C TRP A 114 -0.42 -9.47 -17.60
N PRO A 115 0.05 -8.65 -16.65
CA PRO A 115 1.18 -9.02 -15.79
C PRO A 115 0.79 -10.20 -14.88
N PRO A 116 1.77 -10.93 -14.28
CA PRO A 116 1.55 -12.24 -13.68
C PRO A 116 0.48 -12.31 -12.57
N LEU A 117 0.28 -11.23 -11.79
CA LEU A 117 -0.74 -11.23 -10.73
C LEU A 117 -2.15 -10.92 -11.20
N THR A 118 -2.35 -10.60 -12.49
CA THR A 118 -3.70 -10.29 -13.00
C THR A 118 -4.65 -11.46 -12.81
N LEU A 119 -4.23 -12.69 -13.19
CA LEU A 119 -5.07 -13.87 -13.01
C LEU A 119 -5.33 -14.20 -11.55
N PRO A 120 -4.34 -14.26 -10.63
CA PRO A 120 -4.60 -14.44 -9.20
C PRO A 120 -5.55 -13.39 -8.59
N LEU A 121 -5.44 -12.11 -8.97
CA LEU A 121 -6.35 -11.05 -8.53
C LEU A 121 -7.77 -11.27 -9.05
N LEU A 122 -7.92 -11.59 -10.35
CA LEU A 122 -9.23 -11.89 -10.94
C LEU A 122 -9.87 -13.13 -10.30
N LEU A 123 -9.08 -14.17 -10.02
CA LEU A 123 -9.57 -15.37 -9.30
C LEU A 123 -10.07 -15.02 -7.91
N PHE A 124 -9.30 -14.22 -7.16
CA PHE A 124 -9.73 -13.79 -5.83
C PHE A 124 -11.01 -12.91 -5.90
N ILE A 125 -11.07 -11.95 -6.83
CA ILE A 125 -12.28 -11.15 -7.08
C ILE A 125 -13.47 -12.06 -7.45
N GLY A 126 -13.27 -13.04 -8.31
CA GLY A 126 -14.31 -14.01 -8.68
C GLY A 126 -14.83 -14.80 -7.47
N VAL A 127 -13.92 -15.24 -6.60
CA VAL A 127 -14.28 -15.99 -5.39
C VAL A 127 -15.06 -15.12 -4.40
N ILE A 128 -14.64 -13.87 -4.14
CA ILE A 128 -15.40 -13.00 -3.23
C ILE A 128 -16.78 -12.59 -3.81
N LEU A 129 -16.94 -12.54 -5.12
CA LEU A 129 -18.25 -12.37 -5.76
C LEU A 129 -19.18 -13.55 -5.49
N LEU A 130 -18.65 -14.80 -5.40
CA LEU A 130 -19.46 -15.97 -5.06
C LEU A 130 -20.00 -15.95 -3.62
N THR A 131 -19.47 -15.09 -2.75
CA THR A 131 -19.94 -14.95 -1.36
C THR A 131 -21.16 -14.04 -1.23
N LEU A 132 -21.53 -13.27 -2.28
CA LEU A 132 -22.63 -12.30 -2.27
C LEU A 132 -23.99 -12.88 -1.86
N PRO A 133 -24.39 -14.11 -2.28
CA PRO A 133 -25.66 -14.68 -1.85
C PRO A 133 -25.78 -14.87 -0.32
N GLY A 134 -24.66 -14.97 0.39
CA GLY A 134 -24.59 -15.09 1.84
C GLY A 134 -24.54 -13.75 2.59
N ALA A 135 -24.34 -12.64 1.90
CA ALA A 135 -24.15 -11.34 2.49
C ALA A 135 -25.47 -10.70 2.97
N LEU A 136 -25.53 -10.33 4.24
CA LEU A 136 -26.67 -9.59 4.80
C LEU A 136 -26.73 -8.14 4.30
N SER A 137 -25.57 -7.53 4.05
CA SER A 137 -25.48 -6.17 3.51
C SER A 137 -24.68 -6.16 2.21
N ILE A 138 -25.38 -5.98 1.11
CA ILE A 138 -24.77 -5.82 -0.22
C ILE A 138 -23.95 -4.54 -0.30
N LYS A 139 -24.30 -3.49 0.46
CA LYS A 139 -23.55 -2.22 0.51
C LYS A 139 -22.12 -2.46 1.00
N PHE A 140 -21.93 -3.16 2.11
CA PHE A 140 -20.60 -3.46 2.65
C PHE A 140 -19.83 -4.44 1.77
N ALA A 141 -20.52 -5.44 1.20
CA ALA A 141 -19.92 -6.36 0.25
C ALA A 141 -19.41 -5.64 -1.01
N ALA A 142 -20.19 -4.74 -1.57
CA ALA A 142 -19.79 -3.94 -2.73
C ALA A 142 -18.58 -3.07 -2.42
N LYS A 143 -18.53 -2.43 -1.24
CA LYS A 143 -17.37 -1.63 -0.81
C LYS A 143 -16.09 -2.46 -0.79
N GLU A 144 -16.15 -3.69 -0.26
CA GLU A 144 -14.97 -4.57 -0.20
C GLU A 144 -14.57 -5.08 -1.59
N ILE A 145 -15.52 -5.42 -2.46
CA ILE A 145 -15.25 -5.83 -3.85
C ILE A 145 -14.63 -4.68 -4.64
N ILE A 146 -15.15 -3.45 -4.53
CA ILE A 146 -14.59 -2.26 -5.19
C ILE A 146 -13.12 -2.08 -4.80
N LYS A 147 -12.78 -2.22 -3.52
CA LYS A 147 -11.40 -2.17 -3.03
C LYS A 147 -10.47 -3.12 -3.81
N TRP A 148 -10.90 -4.37 -4.05
CA TRP A 148 -10.09 -5.34 -4.79
C TRP A 148 -10.04 -5.06 -6.29
N VAL A 149 -11.10 -4.47 -6.87
CA VAL A 149 -11.09 -3.95 -8.24
C VAL A 149 -10.11 -2.78 -8.37
N GLU A 150 -10.05 -1.89 -7.39
CA GLU A 150 -9.08 -0.78 -7.34
C GLU A 150 -7.64 -1.30 -7.22
N VAL A 151 -7.39 -2.34 -6.39
CA VAL A 151 -6.09 -3.03 -6.34
C VAL A 151 -5.67 -3.52 -7.72
N LEU A 152 -6.58 -4.19 -8.44
CA LEU A 152 -6.33 -4.68 -9.79
C LEU A 152 -6.07 -3.51 -10.77
N ALA A 153 -6.89 -2.46 -10.72
CA ALA A 153 -6.77 -1.30 -11.61
C ALA A 153 -5.43 -0.57 -11.43
N ILE A 154 -5.03 -0.29 -10.19
CA ILE A 154 -3.75 0.36 -9.87
C ILE A 154 -2.57 -0.54 -10.24
N TYR A 155 -2.64 -1.83 -9.93
CA TYR A 155 -1.63 -2.81 -10.34
C TYR A 155 -1.43 -2.81 -11.86
N LEU A 156 -2.52 -2.88 -12.64
CA LEU A 156 -2.48 -2.85 -14.10
C LEU A 156 -1.94 -1.52 -14.62
N PHE A 157 -2.37 -0.39 -14.04
CA PHE A 157 -1.86 0.93 -14.41
C PHE A 157 -0.35 1.02 -14.22
N VAL A 158 0.16 0.72 -13.02
CA VAL A 158 1.58 0.81 -12.70
C VAL A 158 2.41 -0.09 -13.63
N ALA A 159 1.96 -1.33 -13.84
CA ALA A 159 2.67 -2.31 -14.65
C ALA A 159 2.68 -2.01 -16.16
N ASN A 160 1.67 -1.27 -16.68
CA ASN A 160 1.51 -0.99 -18.11
C ASN A 160 1.89 0.44 -18.50
N ALA A 161 1.67 1.42 -17.62
CA ALA A 161 1.75 2.84 -17.98
C ALA A 161 3.05 3.52 -17.51
N LEU A 162 3.75 2.97 -16.51
CA LEU A 162 4.95 3.61 -15.97
C LEU A 162 6.22 3.14 -16.68
N THR A 163 7.05 4.11 -17.08
CA THR A 163 8.46 3.87 -17.37
C THR A 163 9.25 3.65 -16.07
N ARG A 164 10.45 3.07 -16.16
CA ARG A 164 11.33 2.90 -14.97
C ARG A 164 11.63 4.22 -14.25
N ARG A 165 11.81 5.33 -14.99
CA ARG A 165 12.03 6.66 -14.36
C ARG A 165 10.79 7.10 -13.56
N GLN A 166 9.60 6.99 -14.14
CA GLN A 166 8.34 7.33 -13.47
C GLN A 166 8.07 6.41 -12.27
N ALA A 167 8.34 5.11 -12.40
CA ALA A 167 8.23 4.16 -11.31
C ALA A 167 9.21 4.46 -10.16
N MET A 168 10.43 4.94 -10.46
CA MET A 168 11.37 5.39 -9.44
C MET A 168 10.89 6.66 -8.73
N VAL A 169 10.23 7.59 -9.44
CA VAL A 169 9.57 8.74 -8.80
C VAL A 169 8.47 8.26 -7.83
N ALA A 170 7.71 7.23 -8.18
CA ALA A 170 6.72 6.64 -7.26
C ALA A 170 7.39 6.04 -6.01
N VAL A 171 8.53 5.36 -6.14
CA VAL A 171 9.30 4.85 -5.00
C VAL A 171 9.79 6.00 -4.10
N ILE A 172 10.29 7.08 -4.68
CA ILE A 172 10.74 8.26 -3.93
C ILE A 172 9.55 8.95 -3.24
N ALA A 173 8.40 9.04 -3.92
CA ALA A 173 7.17 9.58 -3.36
C ALA A 173 6.66 8.74 -2.17
N LEU A 174 6.71 7.39 -2.26
CA LEU A 174 6.37 6.48 -1.15
C LEU A 174 7.27 6.72 0.07
N LEU A 175 8.58 6.85 -0.15
CA LEU A 175 9.53 7.17 0.92
C LEU A 175 9.25 8.56 1.52
N GLY A 176 8.99 9.55 0.69
CA GLY A 176 8.68 10.93 1.12
C GLY A 176 7.39 10.99 1.96
N ALA A 177 6.33 10.30 1.51
CA ALA A 177 5.07 10.21 2.26
C ALA A 177 5.28 9.47 3.61
N GLY A 178 6.07 8.40 3.61
CA GLY A 178 6.45 7.68 4.83
C GLY A 178 7.23 8.55 5.81
N VAL A 179 8.21 9.32 5.35
CA VAL A 179 8.96 10.27 6.18
C VAL A 179 8.06 11.35 6.75
N GLY A 180 7.14 11.90 5.94
CA GLY A 180 6.14 12.87 6.42
C GLY A 180 5.30 12.31 7.57
N GLN A 181 4.81 11.06 7.43
CA GLN A 181 4.08 10.37 8.49
C GLN A 181 4.95 10.09 9.72
N ALA A 182 6.20 9.69 9.52
CA ALA A 182 7.13 9.44 10.61
C ALA A 182 7.44 10.71 11.42
N LEU A 183 7.60 11.84 10.77
CA LEU A 183 7.80 13.14 11.43
C LEU A 183 6.55 13.57 12.21
N LEU A 184 5.35 13.37 11.64
CA LEU A 184 4.09 13.64 12.33
C LEU A 184 3.95 12.77 13.58
N GLY A 185 4.22 11.46 13.46
CA GLY A 185 4.18 10.54 14.60
C GLY A 185 5.22 10.86 15.67
N ALA A 186 6.43 11.26 15.27
CA ALA A 186 7.45 11.73 16.21
C ALA A 186 7.00 13.01 16.96
N TYR A 187 6.40 13.96 16.23
CA TYR A 187 5.81 15.14 16.86
C TYR A 187 4.76 14.76 17.91
N GLN A 188 3.83 13.85 17.59
CA GLN A 188 2.80 13.38 18.52
C GLN A 188 3.42 12.72 19.76
N PHE A 189 4.43 11.87 19.57
CA PHE A 189 5.12 11.18 20.65
C PHE A 189 5.84 12.16 21.61
N PHE A 190 6.65 13.08 21.08
CA PHE A 190 7.45 13.99 21.90
C PHE A 190 6.62 15.12 22.54
N ARG A 191 5.58 15.59 21.84
CA ARG A 191 4.70 16.65 22.33
C ARG A 191 3.54 16.11 23.15
N GLN A 192 3.41 14.78 23.28
CA GLN A 192 2.32 14.10 24.01
C GLN A 192 0.93 14.53 23.49
N VAL A 193 0.79 14.67 22.14
CA VAL A 193 -0.45 15.09 21.50
C VAL A 193 -1.21 13.88 21.02
N GLY A 194 -2.43 13.67 21.49
CA GLY A 194 -3.30 12.59 21.06
C GLY A 194 -4.33 12.19 22.12
N PRO A 195 -5.16 11.17 21.81
CA PRO A 195 -6.14 10.64 22.75
C PRO A 195 -5.47 10.03 24.00
N GLU A 196 -6.07 10.25 25.17
CA GLU A 196 -5.53 9.75 26.46
C GLU A 196 -5.34 8.22 26.46
N HIS A 197 -6.24 7.47 25.82
CA HIS A 197 -6.14 6.00 25.74
C HIS A 197 -4.97 5.50 24.88
N PHE A 198 -4.23 6.37 24.20
CA PHE A 198 -2.97 6.03 23.55
C PHE A 198 -1.75 6.18 24.46
N VAL A 199 -1.91 6.71 25.66
CA VAL A 199 -0.81 6.81 26.63
C VAL A 199 -0.57 5.44 27.27
N LEU A 200 0.63 4.90 27.05
CA LEU A 200 1.08 3.65 27.66
C LEU A 200 1.89 3.93 28.92
N PHE A 201 1.69 3.10 29.95
CA PHE A 201 2.39 3.16 31.24
C PHE A 201 2.32 4.55 31.91
N GLY A 202 1.25 5.33 31.63
CA GLY A 202 1.07 6.70 32.12
C GLY A 202 2.12 7.71 31.63
N ARG A 203 2.95 7.35 30.65
CA ARG A 203 4.11 8.18 30.25
C ARG A 203 4.30 8.31 28.72
N PHE A 204 4.03 7.28 27.94
CA PHE A 204 4.40 7.25 26.53
C PHE A 204 3.17 7.40 25.65
N MET A 205 3.02 8.56 24.99
CA MET A 205 2.05 8.73 23.91
C MET A 205 2.47 7.87 22.73
N ARG A 206 1.59 7.03 22.25
CA ARG A 206 1.85 6.24 21.03
C ARG A 206 1.74 7.13 19.81
N ALA A 207 2.74 7.04 18.89
CA ALA A 207 2.66 7.68 17.59
C ALA A 207 1.58 7.00 16.74
N TYR A 208 0.71 7.79 16.10
CA TYR A 208 -0.39 7.30 15.26
C TYR A 208 -0.50 8.04 13.90
N GLY A 209 0.32 9.08 13.67
CA GLY A 209 0.31 9.85 12.43
C GLY A 209 -1.06 10.45 12.13
N SER A 210 -1.52 10.30 10.90
CA SER A 210 -2.87 10.66 10.44
C SER A 210 -3.81 9.45 10.33
N PHE A 211 -3.44 8.28 10.85
CA PHE A 211 -4.20 7.04 10.73
C PHE A 211 -5.21 6.80 11.85
N GLU A 212 -5.43 7.78 12.72
CA GLU A 212 -6.34 7.69 13.86
C GLU A 212 -6.00 6.57 14.88
N GLN A 213 -5.15 5.62 14.51
CA GLN A 213 -4.77 4.44 15.28
C GLN A 213 -3.28 4.13 15.13
N PRO A 214 -2.57 3.76 16.23
CA PRO A 214 -1.13 3.44 16.18
C PRO A 214 -0.78 2.20 15.37
N ASN A 215 -1.65 1.19 15.28
CA ASN A 215 -1.34 -0.05 14.57
C ASN A 215 -1.39 0.11 13.05
N PRO A 216 -2.43 0.69 12.41
CA PRO A 216 -2.41 1.02 10.99
C PRO A 216 -1.25 1.94 10.61
N TYR A 217 -0.97 2.95 11.44
CA TYR A 217 0.19 3.83 11.24
C TYR A 217 1.51 3.04 11.16
N ALA A 218 1.76 2.17 12.13
CA ALA A 218 2.96 1.34 12.14
C ALA A 218 2.98 0.33 10.98
N GLY A 219 1.82 -0.21 10.60
CA GLY A 219 1.65 -1.05 9.42
C GLY A 219 2.04 -0.32 8.14
N TYR A 220 1.60 0.94 8.00
CA TYR A 220 1.98 1.80 6.89
C TYR A 220 3.50 2.05 6.83
N LEU A 221 4.14 2.37 7.96
CA LEU A 221 5.60 2.53 8.01
C LEU A 221 6.32 1.24 7.60
N GLY A 222 5.77 0.08 7.98
CA GLY A 222 6.27 -1.23 7.58
C GLY A 222 6.13 -1.55 6.08
N MET A 223 5.26 -0.84 5.35
CA MET A 223 5.20 -0.93 3.89
C MET A 223 6.29 -0.11 3.19
N VAL A 224 6.86 0.87 3.86
CA VAL A 224 7.84 1.81 3.28
C VAL A 224 9.27 1.45 3.69
N LEU A 225 9.46 1.10 4.96
CA LEU A 225 10.77 0.95 5.58
C LEU A 225 11.65 -0.14 4.95
N PRO A 226 11.18 -1.35 4.59
CA PRO A 226 12.01 -2.36 3.93
C PRO A 226 12.56 -1.90 2.58
N VAL A 227 11.76 -1.13 1.81
CA VAL A 227 12.22 -0.55 0.53
C VAL A 227 13.30 0.50 0.77
N GLY A 228 13.10 1.38 1.76
CA GLY A 228 14.10 2.38 2.15
C GLY A 228 15.44 1.76 2.58
N ILE A 229 15.38 0.70 3.41
CA ILE A 229 16.57 -0.05 3.85
C ILE A 229 17.31 -0.67 2.66
N CYS A 230 16.60 -1.33 1.75
CA CYS A 230 17.22 -1.96 0.58
C CYS A 230 17.86 -0.94 -0.35
N LEU A 231 17.26 0.22 -0.54
CA LEU A 231 17.84 1.33 -1.30
C LEU A 231 19.08 1.90 -0.60
N LEU A 232 19.03 2.10 0.72
CA LEU A 232 20.17 2.54 1.53
C LEU A 232 21.35 1.57 1.39
N MET A 233 21.08 0.27 1.54
CA MET A 233 22.10 -0.77 1.40
C MET A 233 22.68 -0.84 -0.02
N TRP A 234 21.87 -0.59 -1.04
CA TRP A 234 22.33 -0.55 -2.42
C TRP A 234 23.24 0.65 -2.68
N VAL A 235 22.83 1.85 -2.25
CA VAL A 235 23.65 3.07 -2.41
C VAL A 235 24.95 2.96 -1.66
N ALA A 236 24.93 2.45 -0.42
CA ALA A 236 26.13 2.24 0.40
C ALA A 236 27.13 1.23 -0.22
N ALA A 237 26.62 0.19 -0.90
CA ALA A 237 27.44 -0.82 -1.57
C ALA A 237 27.96 -0.37 -2.94
N SER A 238 27.39 0.68 -3.54
CA SER A 238 27.78 1.17 -4.86
C SER A 238 29.15 1.83 -4.79
N ARG A 239 30.18 1.17 -5.34
CA ARG A 239 31.60 1.61 -5.33
C ARG A 239 31.91 2.74 -6.33
N GLY A 240 30.96 3.52 -6.75
CA GLY A 240 31.18 4.69 -7.60
C GLY A 240 31.82 5.83 -6.80
N GLY A 241 33.00 6.24 -7.19
CA GLY A 241 33.85 7.20 -6.45
C GLY A 241 33.07 8.43 -5.99
N GLY A 242 32.86 8.47 -4.73
CA GLY A 242 32.29 9.45 -3.79
C GLY A 242 31.90 10.84 -4.28
N SER A 243 31.06 10.94 -5.32
CA SER A 243 30.54 12.25 -5.71
C SER A 243 29.81 12.91 -4.53
N ARG A 244 29.87 14.23 -4.45
CA ARG A 244 29.14 15.00 -3.42
C ARG A 244 27.66 14.62 -3.39
N TRP A 245 27.04 14.43 -4.55
CA TRP A 245 25.63 14.09 -4.67
C TRP A 245 25.30 12.68 -4.17
N GLN A 246 26.18 11.71 -4.41
CA GLN A 246 26.00 10.34 -3.88
C GLN A 246 26.07 10.35 -2.34
N ARG A 247 26.98 11.12 -1.74
CA ARG A 247 27.05 11.28 -0.28
C ARG A 247 25.82 11.96 0.29
N VAL A 248 25.32 13.03 -0.34
CA VAL A 248 24.10 13.73 0.07
C VAL A 248 22.89 12.76 0.00
N PHE A 249 22.78 11.99 -1.06
CA PHE A 249 21.70 11.01 -1.23
C PHE A 249 21.78 9.89 -0.19
N LEU A 250 22.98 9.38 0.10
CA LEU A 250 23.21 8.36 1.13
C LEU A 250 22.80 8.89 2.52
N LEU A 251 23.22 10.10 2.88
CA LEU A 251 22.86 10.71 4.15
C LEU A 251 21.35 10.98 4.25
N GLY A 252 20.71 11.41 3.15
CA GLY A 252 19.25 11.58 3.08
C GLY A 252 18.49 10.27 3.30
N LEU A 253 18.93 9.17 2.66
CA LEU A 253 18.34 7.84 2.88
C LEU A 253 18.61 7.34 4.30
N LEU A 254 19.78 7.54 4.86
CA LEU A 254 20.11 7.16 6.23
C LEU A 254 19.19 7.90 7.23
N ALA A 255 19.03 9.20 7.05
CA ALA A 255 18.12 10.00 7.86
C ALA A 255 16.65 9.53 7.73
N ALA A 256 16.19 9.29 6.50
CA ALA A 256 14.84 8.80 6.23
C ALA A 256 14.59 7.44 6.90
N VAL A 257 15.47 6.47 6.73
CA VAL A 257 15.38 5.14 7.36
C VAL A 257 15.45 5.26 8.88
N GLY A 258 16.31 6.13 9.42
CA GLY A 258 16.43 6.39 10.85
C GLY A 258 15.12 6.94 11.45
N VAL A 259 14.54 7.96 10.83
CA VAL A 259 13.28 8.57 11.28
C VAL A 259 12.12 7.57 11.17
N LEU A 260 12.01 6.83 10.07
CA LEU A 260 10.98 5.79 9.89
C LEU A 260 11.09 4.69 10.95
N THR A 261 12.31 4.23 11.25
CA THR A 261 12.56 3.19 12.27
C THR A 261 12.21 3.69 13.67
N ALA A 262 12.64 4.91 14.01
CA ALA A 262 12.30 5.52 15.29
C ALA A 262 10.79 5.70 15.46
N ALA A 263 10.11 6.20 14.44
CA ALA A 263 8.67 6.41 14.45
C ALA A 263 7.88 5.08 14.57
N MET A 264 8.34 4.01 13.93
CA MET A 264 7.78 2.67 14.13
C MET A 264 7.96 2.21 15.58
N GLY A 265 9.11 2.44 16.20
CA GLY A 265 9.32 2.20 17.62
C GLY A 265 8.34 2.99 18.50
N MET A 266 8.16 4.28 18.23
CA MET A 266 7.27 5.19 18.96
C MET A 266 5.78 4.81 18.84
N SER A 267 5.40 4.00 17.86
CA SER A 267 4.03 3.48 17.74
C SER A 267 3.64 2.47 18.82
N TRP A 268 4.61 1.80 19.42
CA TRP A 268 4.43 0.70 20.38
C TRP A 268 3.55 -0.44 19.83
N SER A 269 3.53 -0.64 18.52
CA SER A 269 2.76 -1.70 17.85
C SER A 269 3.57 -2.99 17.77
N ARG A 270 3.22 -3.98 18.60
CA ARG A 270 3.88 -5.32 18.62
C ARG A 270 3.79 -6.04 17.28
N GLY A 271 2.60 -6.01 16.67
CA GLY A 271 2.38 -6.63 15.36
C GLY A 271 3.29 -6.04 14.29
N ALA A 272 3.48 -4.72 14.29
CA ALA A 272 4.37 -4.04 13.36
C ALA A 272 5.85 -4.36 13.63
N TRP A 273 6.27 -4.44 14.90
CA TRP A 273 7.63 -4.80 15.26
C TRP A 273 7.97 -6.24 14.83
N LEU A 274 7.06 -7.20 15.08
CA LEU A 274 7.21 -8.58 14.63
C LEU A 274 7.25 -8.69 13.11
N GLY A 275 6.31 -8.01 12.43
CA GLY A 275 6.29 -7.96 10.97
C GLY A 275 7.55 -7.36 10.38
N PHE A 276 8.07 -6.28 10.97
CA PHE A 276 9.30 -5.65 10.53
C PHE A 276 10.55 -6.51 10.82
N ALA A 277 10.61 -7.16 11.97
CA ALA A 277 11.68 -8.12 12.28
C ALA A 277 11.70 -9.26 11.25
N ALA A 278 10.54 -9.85 10.93
CA ALA A 278 10.42 -10.86 9.88
C ALA A 278 10.84 -10.32 8.50
N ALA A 279 10.48 -9.08 8.16
CA ALA A 279 10.94 -8.42 6.94
C ALA A 279 12.45 -8.26 6.89
N LEU A 280 13.09 -7.87 8.00
CA LEU A 280 14.56 -7.79 8.07
C LEU A 280 15.23 -9.15 7.88
N VAL A 281 14.70 -10.22 8.49
CA VAL A 281 15.19 -11.59 8.26
C VAL A 281 15.14 -11.91 6.76
N THR A 282 13.96 -11.77 6.15
CA THR A 282 13.77 -12.15 4.75
C THR A 282 14.58 -11.30 3.78
N VAL A 283 14.68 -9.98 3.99
CA VAL A 283 15.54 -9.09 3.19
C VAL A 283 17.00 -9.56 3.20
N ASN A 284 17.54 -9.90 4.37
CA ASN A 284 18.95 -10.34 4.49
C ASN A 284 19.17 -11.74 3.91
N VAL A 285 18.21 -12.66 4.07
CA VAL A 285 18.30 -14.03 3.53
C VAL A 285 18.23 -14.00 1.99
N VAL A 286 17.28 -13.22 1.44
CA VAL A 286 17.03 -13.22 0.00
C VAL A 286 18.07 -12.42 -0.78
N ARG A 287 18.71 -11.41 -0.15
CA ARG A 287 19.67 -10.53 -0.80
C ARG A 287 20.96 -11.25 -1.20
N SER A 288 21.60 -11.94 -0.28
CA SER A 288 22.82 -12.68 -0.55
C SER A 288 23.15 -13.69 0.56
N ARG A 289 23.93 -14.73 0.24
CA ARG A 289 24.41 -15.70 1.23
C ARG A 289 25.23 -15.03 2.34
N GLN A 290 26.04 -14.02 2.02
CA GLN A 290 26.87 -13.30 2.99
C GLN A 290 26.00 -12.53 3.99
N THR A 291 25.00 -11.78 3.52
CA THR A 291 24.06 -11.07 4.40
C THR A 291 23.22 -12.03 5.22
N ALA A 292 22.80 -13.16 4.66
CA ALA A 292 22.09 -14.20 5.40
C ALA A 292 22.92 -14.76 6.55
N VAL A 293 24.18 -15.16 6.30
CA VAL A 293 25.09 -15.69 7.34
C VAL A 293 25.36 -14.62 8.40
N LEU A 294 25.72 -13.39 8.02
CA LEU A 294 25.97 -12.32 8.98
C LEU A 294 24.73 -12.06 9.85
N PHE A 295 23.54 -11.97 9.26
CA PHE A 295 22.32 -11.74 10.00
C PHE A 295 22.00 -12.90 10.94
N THR A 296 22.18 -14.14 10.48
CA THR A 296 21.98 -15.34 11.34
C THR A 296 22.92 -15.33 12.53
N VAL A 297 24.21 -14.99 12.33
CA VAL A 297 25.17 -14.88 13.43
C VAL A 297 24.75 -13.79 14.42
N LEU A 298 24.41 -12.58 13.93
CA LEU A 298 23.96 -11.49 14.80
C LEU A 298 22.69 -11.83 15.57
N LEU A 299 21.72 -12.50 14.91
CA LEU A 299 20.49 -12.95 15.56
C LEU A 299 20.79 -14.02 16.62
N SER A 300 21.67 -14.98 16.31
CA SER A 300 22.08 -16.02 17.28
C SER A 300 22.78 -15.42 18.49
N VAL A 301 23.66 -14.43 18.29
CA VAL A 301 24.29 -13.71 19.40
C VAL A 301 23.25 -12.94 20.22
N ALA A 302 22.32 -12.24 19.58
CA ALA A 302 21.26 -11.54 20.30
C ALA A 302 20.38 -12.49 21.13
N LEU A 303 19.98 -13.64 20.56
CA LEU A 303 19.21 -14.65 21.27
C LEU A 303 20.00 -15.26 22.43
N LEU A 304 21.31 -15.50 22.26
CA LEU A 304 22.19 -15.96 23.33
C LEU A 304 22.27 -14.95 24.47
N VAL A 305 22.48 -13.65 24.15
CA VAL A 305 22.46 -12.57 25.14
C VAL A 305 21.16 -12.54 25.91
N LEU A 306 20.03 -12.66 25.21
CA LEU A 306 18.70 -12.72 25.87
C LEU A 306 18.57 -13.95 26.78
N ALA A 307 19.03 -15.13 26.33
CA ALA A 307 19.00 -16.37 27.11
C ALA A 307 19.90 -16.31 28.35
N LEU A 308 21.00 -15.57 28.30
CA LEU A 308 21.91 -15.35 29.42
C LEU A 308 21.45 -14.23 30.39
N GLY A 309 20.21 -13.81 30.31
CA GLY A 309 19.64 -12.79 31.22
C GLY A 309 19.71 -11.36 30.66
N GLY A 310 20.06 -11.18 29.39
CA GLY A 310 20.10 -9.86 28.74
C GLY A 310 18.76 -9.14 28.70
N LEU A 311 17.64 -9.81 29.00
CA LEU A 311 16.35 -9.17 29.24
C LEU A 311 16.42 -8.11 30.36
N ALA A 312 17.24 -8.34 31.39
CA ALA A 312 17.43 -7.38 32.48
C ALA A 312 18.09 -6.05 32.02
N LEU A 313 18.70 -6.03 30.84
CA LEU A 313 19.25 -4.82 30.24
C LEU A 313 18.20 -3.96 29.53
N LEU A 314 17.00 -4.51 29.29
CA LEU A 314 15.92 -3.78 28.61
C LEU A 314 15.11 -2.97 29.64
N PRO A 315 14.59 -1.79 29.24
CA PRO A 315 13.63 -1.06 30.05
C PRO A 315 12.41 -1.91 30.39
N GLU A 316 11.92 -1.85 31.63
CA GLU A 316 10.79 -2.65 32.11
C GLU A 316 9.54 -2.50 31.22
N ALA A 317 9.26 -1.28 30.71
CA ALA A 317 8.16 -1.02 29.79
C ALA A 317 8.24 -1.86 28.50
N LEU A 318 9.45 -2.12 27.97
CA LEU A 318 9.65 -3.00 26.82
C LEU A 318 9.41 -4.47 27.21
N ILE A 319 9.92 -4.89 28.35
CA ILE A 319 9.72 -6.28 28.82
C ILE A 319 8.23 -6.55 28.98
N GLN A 320 7.51 -5.68 29.71
CA GLN A 320 6.07 -5.79 29.89
C GLN A 320 5.34 -5.83 28.56
N ARG A 321 5.73 -4.97 27.58
CA ARG A 321 5.10 -4.92 26.27
C ARG A 321 5.28 -6.20 25.45
N PHE A 322 6.36 -6.95 25.66
CA PHE A 322 6.61 -8.24 25.02
C PHE A 322 6.09 -9.46 25.78
N THR A 323 5.71 -9.31 27.05
CA THR A 323 5.30 -10.44 27.89
C THR A 323 3.84 -10.40 28.32
N ASP A 324 3.15 -9.26 28.24
CA ASP A 324 1.77 -9.06 28.68
C ASP A 324 0.73 -9.98 28.03
N PHE A 325 1.02 -10.54 26.85
CA PHE A 325 0.15 -11.49 26.15
C PHE A 325 0.45 -12.95 26.45
N LEU A 326 1.64 -13.29 27.01
CA LEU A 326 2.07 -14.68 27.24
C LEU A 326 1.09 -15.49 28.12
N PRO A 327 0.49 -14.94 29.19
CA PRO A 327 -0.48 -15.67 30.01
C PRO A 327 -1.75 -16.07 29.27
N PHE A 328 -2.02 -15.47 28.10
CA PHE A 328 -3.23 -15.69 27.32
C PHE A 328 -3.02 -16.58 26.09
N ILE A 329 -1.78 -17.11 25.90
CA ILE A 329 -1.50 -18.09 24.85
C ILE A 329 -2.25 -19.38 25.19
N GLY A 330 -3.09 -19.85 24.24
CA GLY A 330 -3.89 -21.08 24.42
C GLY A 330 -5.24 -20.86 25.12
N VAL A 331 -5.60 -19.62 25.46
CA VAL A 331 -6.96 -19.32 25.94
C VAL A 331 -7.93 -19.48 24.77
N GLY A 332 -8.76 -20.54 24.82
CA GLY A 332 -9.76 -20.82 23.79
C GLY A 332 -11.11 -20.13 24.03
N ASP A 333 -11.46 -19.82 25.28
CA ASP A 333 -12.69 -19.11 25.65
C ASP A 333 -12.38 -17.94 26.60
N VAL A 334 -12.62 -16.73 26.12
CA VAL A 334 -12.35 -15.50 26.90
C VAL A 334 -13.41 -15.20 27.98
N ARG A 335 -14.54 -15.91 27.99
CA ARG A 335 -15.61 -15.71 28.99
C ARG A 335 -15.15 -15.97 30.40
N ALA A 336 -14.17 -16.87 30.57
CA ALA A 336 -13.60 -17.24 31.86
C ALA A 336 -12.47 -16.30 32.32
N VAL A 337 -12.06 -15.32 31.49
CA VAL A 337 -10.93 -14.44 31.79
C VAL A 337 -11.42 -13.16 32.45
N GLN A 338 -10.82 -12.81 33.59
CA GLN A 338 -11.05 -11.52 34.21
C GLN A 338 -10.40 -10.42 33.39
N VAL A 339 -11.19 -9.46 32.92
CA VAL A 339 -10.72 -8.31 32.11
C VAL A 339 -10.22 -7.22 33.04
N THR A 340 -9.02 -6.71 32.78
CA THR A 340 -8.37 -5.60 33.46
C THR A 340 -7.82 -4.63 32.42
N ASP A 341 -7.51 -3.39 32.78
CA ASP A 341 -6.91 -2.41 31.86
C ASP A 341 -5.60 -2.92 31.24
N ALA A 342 -4.84 -3.72 31.97
CA ALA A 342 -3.57 -4.29 31.50
C ALA A 342 -3.75 -5.36 30.39
N ASN A 343 -4.83 -6.13 30.44
CA ASN A 343 -5.08 -7.23 29.48
C ASN A 343 -6.17 -6.92 28.45
N TYR A 344 -6.88 -5.80 28.60
CA TYR A 344 -8.03 -5.43 27.77
C TYR A 344 -7.77 -5.65 26.28
N ALA A 345 -6.71 -5.03 25.75
CA ALA A 345 -6.40 -5.08 24.32
C ALA A 345 -6.03 -6.50 23.80
N VAL A 346 -5.62 -7.40 24.68
CA VAL A 346 -5.35 -8.81 24.31
C VAL A 346 -6.65 -9.59 24.30
N ILE A 347 -7.47 -9.45 25.36
CA ILE A 347 -8.74 -10.17 25.49
C ILE A 347 -9.74 -9.72 24.44
N GLU A 348 -9.79 -8.43 24.12
CA GLU A 348 -10.61 -7.89 23.03
C GLU A 348 -10.31 -8.60 21.69
N ARG A 349 -9.01 -8.73 21.33
CA ARG A 349 -8.63 -9.45 20.11
C ARG A 349 -9.05 -10.92 20.14
N LEU A 350 -8.82 -11.60 21.27
CA LEU A 350 -9.23 -13.00 21.40
C LEU A 350 -10.74 -13.16 21.31
N ALA A 351 -11.54 -12.23 21.84
CA ALA A 351 -12.99 -12.24 21.70
C ALA A 351 -13.43 -12.08 20.24
N HIS A 352 -12.79 -11.19 19.49
CA HIS A 352 -13.05 -11.02 18.07
C HIS A 352 -12.59 -12.24 17.24
N TRP A 353 -11.48 -12.89 17.63
CA TRP A 353 -11.04 -14.13 16.99
C TRP A 353 -12.03 -15.26 17.22
N GLN A 354 -12.55 -15.40 18.45
CA GLN A 354 -13.56 -16.40 18.78
C GLN A 354 -14.84 -16.16 17.96
N ALA A 355 -15.36 -14.94 17.91
CA ALA A 355 -16.52 -14.61 17.07
C ALA A 355 -16.28 -14.90 15.58
N ALA A 356 -15.09 -14.61 15.06
CA ALA A 356 -14.73 -14.91 13.68
C ALA A 356 -14.68 -16.44 13.41
N LEU A 357 -14.16 -17.21 14.35
CA LEU A 357 -14.13 -18.68 14.27
C LEU A 357 -15.55 -19.26 14.32
N ASP A 358 -16.43 -18.72 15.17
CA ASP A 358 -17.84 -19.14 15.25
C ASP A 358 -18.57 -18.85 13.92
N MET A 359 -18.37 -17.66 13.32
CA MET A 359 -18.88 -17.33 11.98
C MET A 359 -18.39 -18.31 10.91
N TRP A 360 -17.08 -18.65 10.96
CA TRP A 360 -16.48 -19.58 10.01
C TRP A 360 -17.00 -21.00 10.19
N THR A 361 -17.16 -21.48 11.42
CA THR A 361 -17.71 -22.83 11.70
C THR A 361 -19.15 -22.97 11.24
N ASP A 362 -19.96 -21.93 11.36
CA ASP A 362 -21.35 -21.93 10.89
C ASP A 362 -21.45 -21.90 9.36
N ARG A 363 -20.49 -21.23 8.67
CA ARG A 363 -20.49 -21.11 7.20
C ARG A 363 -19.09 -21.40 6.62
N PRO A 364 -18.62 -22.67 6.67
CA PRO A 364 -17.20 -22.98 6.45
C PRO A 364 -16.72 -22.77 5.01
N TRP A 365 -17.58 -22.85 4.00
CA TRP A 365 -17.16 -22.83 2.60
C TRP A 365 -17.04 -21.42 2.00
N LEU A 366 -18.09 -20.61 2.16
CA LEU A 366 -18.20 -19.27 1.56
C LEU A 366 -18.38 -18.13 2.58
N GLY A 367 -18.37 -18.47 3.88
CA GLY A 367 -18.48 -17.50 4.95
C GLY A 367 -19.83 -16.78 5.02
N VAL A 368 -19.87 -15.70 5.79
CA VAL A 368 -21.06 -14.87 6.01
C VAL A 368 -21.28 -13.79 4.93
N GLY A 369 -20.43 -13.76 3.91
CA GLY A 369 -20.37 -12.76 2.85
C GLY A 369 -19.25 -11.75 3.06
N ILE A 370 -18.51 -11.46 1.98
CA ILE A 370 -17.40 -10.51 2.01
C ILE A 370 -17.85 -9.14 2.54
N GLY A 371 -17.03 -8.50 3.40
CA GLY A 371 -17.32 -7.19 4.00
C GLY A 371 -18.43 -7.21 5.06
N ASN A 372 -18.98 -8.39 5.43
CA ASN A 372 -20.11 -8.49 6.34
C ASN A 372 -19.73 -8.88 7.78
N TYR A 373 -18.47 -8.98 8.13
CA TYR A 373 -18.03 -9.30 9.50
C TYR A 373 -18.75 -8.42 10.54
N ALA A 374 -18.63 -7.10 10.40
CA ALA A 374 -19.23 -6.16 11.34
C ALA A 374 -20.79 -6.22 11.37
N VAL A 375 -21.40 -6.55 10.24
CA VAL A 375 -22.88 -6.63 10.10
C VAL A 375 -23.43 -7.83 10.86
N VAL A 376 -22.75 -8.97 10.82
CA VAL A 376 -23.20 -10.20 11.48
C VAL A 376 -22.64 -10.36 12.89
N TYR A 377 -21.64 -9.59 13.27
CA TYR A 377 -20.95 -9.66 14.55
C TYR A 377 -21.88 -9.64 15.77
N PRO A 378 -22.97 -8.84 15.83
CA PRO A 378 -23.88 -8.85 16.99
C PRO A 378 -24.48 -10.23 17.32
N ALA A 379 -24.61 -11.12 16.32
CA ALA A 379 -25.12 -12.49 16.53
C ALA A 379 -24.05 -13.43 17.11
N TYR A 380 -22.77 -13.07 17.02
CA TYR A 380 -21.63 -13.87 17.48
C TYR A 380 -20.82 -13.18 18.58
N SER A 381 -21.21 -11.96 18.96
CA SER A 381 -20.49 -11.18 19.97
C SER A 381 -20.53 -11.87 21.33
N LEU A 382 -19.38 -11.89 22.00
CA LEU A 382 -19.28 -12.38 23.37
C LEU A 382 -19.74 -11.31 24.37
N PRO A 383 -20.23 -11.69 25.56
CA PRO A 383 -20.58 -10.74 26.62
C PRO A 383 -19.45 -9.75 26.88
N LYS A 384 -19.76 -8.46 27.00
CA LYS A 384 -18.84 -7.31 27.14
C LYS A 384 -18.16 -6.85 25.84
N TRP A 385 -18.18 -7.62 24.75
CA TRP A 385 -17.50 -7.32 23.49
C TRP A 385 -18.55 -7.12 22.37
N HIS A 386 -19.39 -6.09 22.52
CA HIS A 386 -20.53 -5.85 21.61
C HIS A 386 -20.16 -4.96 20.42
N ASP A 387 -19.08 -4.18 20.50
CA ASP A 387 -18.61 -3.34 19.41
C ASP A 387 -17.90 -4.20 18.36
N PRO A 388 -18.35 -4.20 17.08
CA PRO A 388 -17.75 -5.01 16.03
C PRO A 388 -16.38 -4.54 15.57
N LEU A 389 -15.91 -3.33 15.93
CA LEU A 389 -14.63 -2.71 15.54
C LEU A 389 -14.33 -2.76 14.03
N GLY A 390 -15.26 -3.24 13.21
CA GLY A 390 -15.13 -3.37 11.77
C GLY A 390 -14.39 -4.61 11.25
N HIS A 391 -13.63 -5.34 12.10
CA HIS A 391 -12.83 -6.50 11.70
C HIS A 391 -12.37 -7.36 12.90
N ALA A 392 -11.91 -8.58 12.60
CA ALA A 392 -11.49 -9.56 13.61
C ALA A 392 -10.11 -9.30 14.25
N HIS A 393 -9.40 -8.20 14.00
CA HIS A 393 -7.99 -8.00 14.40
C HIS A 393 -7.04 -9.15 14.01
N ASN A 394 -7.41 -9.92 13.01
CA ASN A 394 -6.64 -10.95 12.33
C ASN A 394 -7.26 -11.09 10.94
N TYR A 395 -6.53 -10.65 9.93
CA TYR A 395 -7.11 -10.58 8.59
C TYR A 395 -7.39 -11.96 7.98
N TYR A 396 -6.64 -12.99 8.39
CA TYR A 396 -6.89 -14.36 7.91
C TYR A 396 -8.20 -14.92 8.47
N LEU A 397 -8.44 -14.71 9.77
CA LEU A 397 -9.71 -15.08 10.39
C LEU A 397 -10.86 -14.24 9.82
N ASN A 398 -10.62 -12.97 9.53
CA ASN A 398 -11.61 -12.09 8.89
C ASN A 398 -12.03 -12.64 7.52
N ILE A 399 -11.05 -12.99 6.66
CA ILE A 399 -11.34 -13.61 5.35
C ILE A 399 -11.99 -14.97 5.50
N ALA A 400 -11.58 -15.81 6.49
CA ALA A 400 -12.21 -17.10 6.75
C ALA A 400 -13.67 -16.93 7.20
N ALA A 401 -13.97 -15.96 8.06
CA ALA A 401 -15.34 -15.66 8.49
C ALA A 401 -16.19 -15.14 7.33
N GLU A 402 -15.67 -14.20 6.52
CA GLU A 402 -16.44 -13.53 5.46
C GLU A 402 -16.54 -14.33 4.15
N ALA A 403 -15.49 -15.06 3.77
CA ALA A 403 -15.40 -15.75 2.49
C ALA A 403 -15.13 -17.27 2.61
N GLY A 404 -15.12 -17.80 3.83
CA GLY A 404 -14.94 -19.22 4.10
C GLY A 404 -13.57 -19.76 3.69
N LEU A 405 -13.48 -21.10 3.66
CA LEU A 405 -12.26 -21.82 3.24
C LEU A 405 -11.86 -21.49 1.79
N VAL A 406 -12.86 -21.33 0.89
CA VAL A 406 -12.61 -21.03 -0.53
C VAL A 406 -11.99 -19.65 -0.67
N GLY A 407 -12.51 -18.65 0.06
CA GLY A 407 -11.95 -17.30 0.07
C GLY A 407 -10.55 -17.23 0.68
N LEU A 408 -10.34 -17.91 1.82
CA LEU A 408 -9.03 -17.98 2.47
C LEU A 408 -8.01 -18.67 1.56
N ALA A 409 -8.35 -19.79 0.92
CA ALA A 409 -7.46 -20.46 -0.03
C ALA A 409 -7.10 -19.57 -1.23
N ALA A 410 -8.07 -18.88 -1.82
CA ALA A 410 -7.83 -17.95 -2.92
C ALA A 410 -6.94 -16.77 -2.49
N TYR A 411 -7.14 -16.24 -1.27
CA TYR A 411 -6.30 -15.20 -0.70
C TYR A 411 -4.85 -15.66 -0.50
N LEU A 412 -4.66 -16.85 0.08
CA LEU A 412 -3.31 -17.43 0.27
C LEU A 412 -2.62 -17.73 -1.06
N LEU A 413 -3.35 -18.19 -2.09
CA LEU A 413 -2.83 -18.37 -3.44
C LEU A 413 -2.40 -17.05 -4.07
N LEU A 414 -3.18 -15.98 -3.89
CA LEU A 414 -2.82 -14.64 -4.35
C LEU A 414 -1.50 -14.17 -3.69
N TRP A 415 -1.34 -14.36 -2.37
CA TRP A 415 -0.10 -14.01 -1.68
C TRP A 415 1.07 -14.88 -2.11
N GLY A 416 0.87 -16.19 -2.29
CA GLY A 416 1.88 -17.08 -2.86
C GLY A 416 2.35 -16.61 -4.25
N ALA A 417 1.42 -16.19 -5.10
CA ALA A 417 1.72 -15.62 -6.41
C ALA A 417 2.47 -14.28 -6.30
N ALA A 418 2.13 -13.43 -5.31
CA ALA A 418 2.82 -12.16 -5.06
C ALA A 418 4.28 -12.39 -4.63
N PHE A 419 4.53 -13.31 -3.70
CA PHE A 419 5.88 -13.72 -3.31
C PHE A 419 6.67 -14.32 -4.48
N TRP A 420 6.01 -15.16 -5.29
CA TRP A 420 6.62 -15.73 -6.49
C TRP A 420 7.01 -14.65 -7.50
N GLN A 421 6.13 -13.68 -7.74
CA GLN A 421 6.45 -12.54 -8.60
C GLN A 421 7.63 -11.74 -8.05
N ALA A 422 7.64 -11.45 -6.74
CA ALA A 422 8.73 -10.72 -6.09
C ALA A 422 10.06 -11.48 -6.20
N TRP A 423 10.05 -12.78 -5.92
CA TRP A 423 11.21 -13.65 -6.11
C TRP A 423 11.74 -13.63 -7.55
N ARG A 424 10.85 -13.75 -8.52
CA ARG A 424 11.24 -13.67 -9.94
C ARG A 424 11.79 -12.30 -10.30
N ALA A 425 11.24 -11.22 -9.75
CA ALA A 425 11.77 -9.87 -9.95
C ALA A 425 13.19 -9.72 -9.38
N ILE A 426 13.45 -10.26 -8.19
CA ILE A 426 14.78 -10.27 -7.57
C ILE A 426 15.79 -11.01 -8.44
N ARG A 427 15.40 -12.16 -9.01
CA ARG A 427 16.28 -13.00 -9.84
C ARG A 427 16.52 -12.45 -11.24
N SER A 428 15.62 -11.62 -11.73
CA SER A 428 15.66 -11.10 -13.11
C SER A 428 16.07 -9.63 -13.21
N SER A 429 16.17 -8.89 -12.11
CA SER A 429 16.60 -7.48 -12.14
C SER A 429 17.97 -7.29 -11.49
N THR A 430 18.61 -6.17 -11.80
CA THR A 430 19.93 -5.78 -11.27
C THR A 430 19.91 -4.36 -10.74
N GLY A 431 20.94 -3.99 -9.98
CA GLY A 431 21.11 -2.63 -9.48
C GLY A 431 19.98 -2.17 -8.56
N VAL A 432 19.52 -0.94 -8.75
CA VAL A 432 18.47 -0.32 -7.93
C VAL A 432 17.14 -1.08 -8.00
N TRP A 433 16.81 -1.67 -9.14
CA TRP A 433 15.55 -2.41 -9.29
C TRP A 433 15.55 -3.76 -8.58
N GLN A 434 16.71 -4.39 -8.44
CA GLN A 434 16.86 -5.55 -7.57
C GLN A 434 16.68 -5.15 -6.11
N ALA A 435 17.25 -4.01 -5.68
CA ALA A 435 17.06 -3.50 -4.33
C ALA A 435 15.57 -3.19 -4.04
N VAL A 436 14.85 -2.56 -4.98
CA VAL A 436 13.41 -2.33 -4.86
C VAL A 436 12.66 -3.67 -4.74
N ALA A 437 12.97 -4.66 -5.59
CA ALA A 437 12.32 -5.97 -5.55
C ALA A 437 12.55 -6.71 -4.23
N VAL A 438 13.76 -6.67 -3.67
CA VAL A 438 14.09 -7.22 -2.33
C VAL A 438 13.32 -6.46 -1.24
N GLY A 439 13.25 -5.13 -1.33
CA GLY A 439 12.48 -4.30 -0.41
C GLY A 439 11.00 -4.64 -0.41
N VAL A 440 10.39 -4.79 -1.60
CA VAL A 440 8.98 -5.19 -1.74
C VAL A 440 8.77 -6.61 -1.20
N PHE A 441 9.69 -7.55 -1.40
CA PHE A 441 9.62 -8.88 -0.77
C PHE A 441 9.57 -8.76 0.76
N GLY A 442 10.39 -7.89 1.35
CA GLY A 442 10.34 -7.57 2.78
C GLY A 442 8.99 -6.95 3.20
N VAL A 443 8.42 -6.05 2.39
CA VAL A 443 7.08 -5.49 2.64
C VAL A 443 6.01 -6.58 2.65
N LEU A 444 6.00 -7.48 1.68
CA LEU A 444 5.06 -8.61 1.65
C LEU A 444 5.18 -9.47 2.91
N THR A 445 6.41 -9.71 3.38
CA THR A 445 6.63 -10.44 4.65
C THR A 445 6.09 -9.68 5.86
N HIS A 446 6.36 -8.36 5.93
CA HIS A 446 5.80 -7.52 6.99
C HIS A 446 4.27 -7.60 7.04
N LEU A 447 3.63 -7.45 5.89
CA LEU A 447 2.16 -7.51 5.77
C LEU A 447 1.61 -8.86 6.21
N VAL A 448 2.20 -9.96 5.75
CA VAL A 448 1.76 -11.31 6.12
C VAL A 448 1.83 -11.52 7.63
N VAL A 449 2.92 -11.13 8.28
CA VAL A 449 3.08 -11.32 9.73
C VAL A 449 2.21 -10.34 10.52
N HIS A 450 2.15 -9.07 10.13
CA HIS A 450 1.36 -8.08 10.88
C HIS A 450 -0.15 -8.36 10.80
N ASN A 451 -0.64 -8.85 9.67
CA ASN A 451 -2.05 -9.22 9.47
C ASN A 451 -2.54 -10.38 10.34
N PHE A 452 -1.66 -11.12 11.03
CA PHE A 452 -2.08 -12.05 12.11
C PHE A 452 -2.57 -11.33 13.36
N PHE A 453 -2.19 -10.07 13.55
CA PHE A 453 -2.46 -9.31 14.78
C PHE A 453 -3.32 -8.07 14.53
N ASP A 454 -3.64 -7.78 13.26
CA ASP A 454 -4.46 -6.62 12.88
C ASP A 454 -5.05 -6.78 11.47
N ASN A 455 -5.70 -5.73 10.97
CA ASN A 455 -6.15 -5.60 9.58
C ASN A 455 -5.46 -4.38 8.94
N LEU A 456 -4.58 -4.61 7.99
CA LEU A 456 -3.87 -3.56 7.26
C LEU A 456 -4.54 -3.17 5.93
N TRP A 457 -5.77 -3.66 5.67
CA TRP A 457 -6.56 -3.29 4.48
C TRP A 457 -7.51 -2.13 4.76
N VAL A 458 -7.15 -1.26 5.71
CA VAL A 458 -7.87 -0.05 6.13
C VAL A 458 -7.19 1.21 5.61
N HIS A 459 -7.85 2.37 5.69
CA HIS A 459 -7.31 3.69 5.33
C HIS A 459 -6.67 3.73 3.92
N ASN A 460 -7.25 3.02 2.96
CA ASN A 460 -6.78 2.93 1.57
C ASN A 460 -5.32 2.41 1.41
N MET A 461 -4.74 1.77 2.44
CA MET A 461 -3.37 1.22 2.38
C MET A 461 -3.21 0.15 1.30
N TYR A 462 -4.29 -0.52 0.88
CA TYR A 462 -4.29 -1.47 -0.24
C TYR A 462 -3.79 -0.84 -1.56
N VAL A 463 -3.97 0.46 -1.73
CA VAL A 463 -3.44 1.20 -2.89
C VAL A 463 -1.91 1.13 -2.93
N HIS A 464 -1.25 1.34 -1.78
CA HIS A 464 0.21 1.22 -1.71
C HIS A 464 0.68 -0.21 -1.97
N VAL A 465 -0.06 -1.21 -1.50
CA VAL A 465 0.21 -2.63 -1.83
C VAL A 465 0.12 -2.84 -3.35
N ALA A 466 -0.95 -2.35 -3.99
CA ALA A 466 -1.13 -2.45 -5.43
C ALA A 466 0.00 -1.77 -6.23
N ILE A 467 0.44 -0.58 -5.79
CA ILE A 467 1.59 0.13 -6.40
C ILE A 467 2.86 -0.73 -6.26
N LEU A 468 3.16 -1.24 -5.08
CA LEU A 468 4.36 -2.05 -4.82
C LEU A 468 4.36 -3.34 -5.67
N LEU A 469 3.21 -4.01 -5.80
CA LEU A 469 3.06 -5.17 -6.69
C LEU A 469 3.28 -4.79 -8.16
N GLY A 470 2.78 -3.63 -8.60
CA GLY A 470 3.00 -3.10 -9.94
C GLY A 470 4.48 -2.77 -10.21
N LEU A 471 5.20 -2.23 -9.22
CA LEU A 471 6.63 -1.96 -9.32
C LEU A 471 7.46 -3.23 -9.56
N LEU A 472 7.04 -4.39 -9.03
CA LEU A 472 7.66 -5.69 -9.34
C LEU A 472 7.52 -6.06 -10.83
N ALA A 473 6.39 -5.72 -11.44
CA ALA A 473 6.19 -5.95 -12.88
C ALA A 473 7.09 -5.02 -13.72
N VAL A 474 7.23 -3.74 -13.33
CA VAL A 474 8.14 -2.78 -13.96
C VAL A 474 9.59 -3.23 -13.82
N ALA A 475 10.01 -3.74 -12.66
CA ALA A 475 11.37 -4.24 -12.43
C ALA A 475 11.76 -5.36 -13.41
N ARG A 476 10.78 -6.18 -13.85
CA ARG A 476 10.99 -7.32 -14.76
C ARG A 476 10.95 -6.97 -16.25
N SER A 477 10.27 -5.91 -16.65
CA SER A 477 9.86 -5.68 -18.05
C SER A 477 10.99 -5.41 -19.05
N GLN A 478 12.22 -5.14 -18.62
CA GLN A 478 13.32 -4.76 -19.54
C GLN A 478 14.25 -5.88 -19.98
N GLN A 479 14.20 -7.08 -19.39
CA GLN A 479 15.00 -8.18 -19.94
C GLN A 479 14.48 -8.71 -21.29
N SER A 480 13.19 -8.52 -21.59
CA SER A 480 12.65 -8.91 -22.90
C SER A 480 13.12 -7.97 -24.02
N THR A 481 13.22 -6.66 -23.75
CA THR A 481 13.63 -5.67 -24.76
C THR A 481 15.13 -5.73 -25.05
N ASP A 482 15.96 -5.91 -24.03
CA ASP A 482 17.41 -6.04 -24.20
C ASP A 482 17.78 -7.39 -24.87
N ASN A 483 17.06 -8.47 -24.57
CA ASN A 483 17.25 -9.77 -25.25
C ASN A 483 16.76 -9.75 -26.70
N GLU A 484 15.65 -9.09 -27.02
CA GLU A 484 15.18 -8.93 -28.39
C GLU A 484 16.13 -8.09 -29.25
N VAL A 485 16.70 -7.02 -28.67
CA VAL A 485 17.73 -6.19 -29.33
C VAL A 485 19.02 -6.99 -29.53
N TYR A 486 19.42 -7.81 -28.56
CA TYR A 486 20.66 -8.63 -28.67
C TYR A 486 20.51 -9.76 -29.66
N ILE A 487 19.34 -10.43 -29.72
CA ILE A 487 19.03 -11.48 -30.69
C ILE A 487 18.84 -10.87 -32.09
N GLY A 488 18.23 -9.70 -32.22
CA GLY A 488 18.10 -8.96 -33.47
C GLY A 488 19.43 -8.54 -34.05
N SER A 489 20.40 -8.14 -33.21
CA SER A 489 21.76 -7.76 -33.66
C SER A 489 22.62 -8.97 -34.08
N GLN A 490 22.44 -10.14 -33.48
CA GLN A 490 23.17 -11.34 -33.87
C GLN A 490 22.64 -11.92 -35.20
N ASN A 491 21.35 -11.84 -35.47
CA ASN A 491 20.76 -12.29 -36.71
C ASN A 491 21.08 -11.38 -37.91
N SER A 492 21.35 -10.08 -37.66
CA SER A 492 21.80 -9.16 -38.72
C SER A 492 23.28 -9.36 -39.12
N HIS A 493 24.12 -9.94 -38.25
CA HIS A 493 25.49 -10.27 -38.56
C HIS A 493 25.71 -11.67 -39.18
N SER A 494 24.71 -12.57 -39.06
CA SER A 494 24.76 -13.90 -39.66
C SER A 494 24.22 -13.97 -41.13
N SER A 495 23.49 -12.94 -41.56
CA SER A 495 22.99 -12.82 -42.94
C SER A 495 23.88 -12.04 -43.91
N ALA A 496 25.06 -11.59 -43.42
CA ALA A 496 26.07 -10.86 -44.20
C ALA A 496 27.38 -11.65 -44.43
N ARG A 497 27.31 -12.99 -44.36
CA ARG A 497 28.42 -13.88 -44.74
C ARG A 497 27.99 -14.86 -45.78
#